data_9470bbd670aeda7aaac745cbd67bff2c
#
_entry.id   9470bbd670aeda7aaac745cbd67bff2c
#
_cell.length_a   1.000
_cell.length_b   1.000
_cell.length_c   1.000
_cell.angle_alpha   90.00
_cell.angle_beta   90.00
_cell.angle_gamma   90.00
#
_symmetry.space_group_name_H-M   'P 1'
#
loop_
_entity.id
_entity.type
_entity.pdbx_description
1 polymer ?
#
loop_
_entity_poly.entity_id
_entity_poly.type
_entity_poly.pdbx_seq_one_letter_code
_entity_poly.pdbx_strand_id
1 'polypeptide(L)'
;MHNQGLCAYAIARLQVNKETFLKDYRYHADYIFINPMKIDRYQVPNAWIIDAVNISNKAQYAWNVVDASLDMGFTYCGEVASDKNRYNKSVRRKVLSTTPDGRKILKDTNNSTEDFEAKATPSLKQ
;
A
#
# COMPACT_ATOMS: atom_id res chain seq x y z
N MET A 1 -7.56 5.90 4.44
CA MET A 1 -6.17 5.44 4.27
C MET A 1 -5.49 5.36 5.62
N HIS A 2 -4.69 4.33 5.85
CA HIS A 2 -3.99 4.13 7.12
C HIS A 2 -2.99 5.27 7.38
N ASN A 3 -2.83 5.67 8.62
CA ASN A 3 -2.07 6.88 8.96
C ASN A 3 -1.02 6.66 10.07
N GLN A 4 -0.67 5.42 10.38
CA GLN A 4 0.27 5.10 11.46
C GLN A 4 1.63 4.58 10.96
N GLY A 5 1.85 4.50 9.66
CA GLY A 5 3.11 4.12 9.07
C GLY A 5 3.54 2.66 9.25
N LEU A 6 2.59 1.79 9.51
CA LEU A 6 2.86 0.37 9.80
C LEU A 6 2.24 -0.58 8.77
N CYS A 7 1.89 -0.09 7.59
CA CYS A 7 1.31 -0.94 6.56
C CYS A 7 1.72 -0.50 5.15
N ALA A 8 1.57 -1.44 4.24
CA ALA A 8 1.69 -1.21 2.82
C ALA A 8 0.42 -1.73 2.11
N TYR A 9 0.16 -1.21 0.93
CA TYR A 9 -0.76 -1.84 -0.01
C TYR A 9 0.05 -2.61 -1.03
N ALA A 10 -0.37 -3.84 -1.33
CA ALA A 10 0.30 -4.67 -2.31
C ALA A 10 -0.70 -5.24 -3.31
N ILE A 11 -0.24 -5.44 -4.53
CA ILE A 11 -0.94 -6.19 -5.57
C ILE A 11 -0.24 -7.53 -5.72
N ALA A 12 -0.99 -8.61 -5.65
CA ALA A 12 -0.48 -9.95 -5.84
C ALA A 12 -1.29 -10.70 -6.91
N ARG A 13 -0.63 -11.55 -7.65
CA ARG A 13 -1.27 -12.49 -8.57
C ARG A 13 -1.36 -13.85 -7.91
N LEU A 14 -2.56 -14.26 -7.56
CA LEU A 14 -2.78 -15.60 -7.00
C LEU A 14 -2.35 -16.66 -8.03
N GLN A 15 -1.55 -17.64 -7.57
CA GLN A 15 -1.12 -18.79 -8.36
C GLN A 15 -2.01 -20.02 -8.14
N VAL A 16 -3.04 -19.86 -7.32
CA VAL A 16 -4.07 -20.86 -7.03
C VAL A 16 -5.45 -20.24 -7.20
N ASN A 17 -6.48 -21.05 -7.29
CA ASN A 17 -7.85 -20.52 -7.32
C ASN A 17 -8.24 -19.91 -5.97
N LYS A 18 -9.30 -19.12 -5.98
CA LYS A 18 -9.79 -18.37 -4.81
C LYS A 18 -10.10 -19.27 -3.62
N GLU A 19 -10.75 -20.39 -3.87
CA GLU A 19 -11.19 -21.34 -2.83
C GLU A 19 -10.01 -21.97 -2.13
N THR A 20 -9.01 -22.39 -2.88
CA THR A 20 -7.74 -22.90 -2.35
C THR A 20 -7.02 -21.84 -1.54
N PHE A 21 -6.94 -20.59 -2.04
CA PHE A 21 -6.30 -19.50 -1.31
C PHE A 21 -6.98 -19.24 0.04
N LEU A 22 -8.29 -19.13 0.06
CA LEU A 22 -9.06 -18.86 1.29
C LEU A 22 -8.98 -20.00 2.32
N LYS A 23 -8.73 -21.21 1.88
CA LYS A 23 -8.60 -22.39 2.74
C LYS A 23 -7.17 -22.56 3.26
N ASP A 24 -6.18 -22.59 2.36
CA ASP A 24 -4.84 -23.11 2.65
C ASP A 24 -3.84 -22.02 3.04
N TYR A 25 -4.11 -20.75 2.73
CA TYR A 25 -3.23 -19.60 3.04
C TYR A 25 -3.72 -18.78 4.24
N ARG A 26 -4.64 -19.32 4.99
CA ARG A 26 -5.15 -18.72 6.21
C ARG A 26 -4.21 -19.02 7.38
N TYR A 27 -3.98 -18.01 8.22
CA TYR A 27 -3.24 -18.20 9.46
C TYR A 27 -3.86 -17.40 10.59
N HIS A 28 -3.57 -17.80 11.81
CA HIS A 28 -4.01 -17.09 13.00
C HIS A 28 -2.85 -16.26 13.55
N ALA A 29 -3.10 -14.96 13.74
CA ALA A 29 -2.18 -14.06 14.43
C ALA A 29 -2.70 -13.83 15.84
N ASP A 30 -1.86 -14.11 16.84
CA ASP A 30 -2.16 -13.79 18.23
C ASP A 30 -1.85 -12.31 18.50
N TYR A 31 -2.85 -11.56 18.89
CA TYR A 31 -2.67 -10.18 19.34
C TYR A 31 -2.52 -10.18 20.86
N ILE A 32 -1.30 -9.95 21.35
CA ILE A 32 -0.92 -10.17 22.75
C ILE A 32 -1.09 -8.93 23.63
N PHE A 33 -1.61 -7.81 23.09
CA PHE A 33 -1.80 -6.59 23.88
C PHE A 33 -2.99 -6.62 24.76
N ILE A 34 -3.39 -6.41 25.74
CA ILE A 34 -4.52 -6.19 26.68
C ILE A 34 -5.60 -7.28 26.66
N ASN A 35 -5.99 -7.80 25.50
CA ASN A 35 -6.88 -8.96 25.37
C ASN A 35 -6.33 -9.87 24.27
N PRO A 36 -5.94 -11.12 24.58
CA PRO A 36 -5.50 -12.07 23.57
C PRO A 36 -6.65 -12.36 22.60
N MET A 37 -6.58 -11.82 21.41
CA MET A 37 -7.56 -12.01 20.35
C MET A 37 -6.89 -12.71 19.18
N LYS A 38 -7.44 -13.86 18.78
CA LYS A 38 -7.02 -14.53 17.54
C LYS A 38 -7.67 -13.80 16.36
N ILE A 39 -6.84 -13.28 15.48
CA ILE A 39 -7.30 -12.61 14.28
C ILE A 39 -6.92 -13.47 13.09
N ASP A 40 -7.92 -13.84 12.30
CA ASP A 40 -7.70 -14.52 11.02
C ASP A 40 -7.06 -13.57 10.01
N ARG A 41 -6.00 -14.04 9.38
CA ARG A 41 -5.26 -13.35 8.34
C ARG A 41 -5.01 -14.30 7.18
N TYR A 42 -4.59 -13.73 6.06
CA TYR A 42 -4.12 -14.48 4.91
C TYR A 42 -2.67 -14.15 4.66
N GLN A 43 -1.87 -15.17 4.41
CA GLN A 43 -0.47 -15.03 4.06
C GLN A 43 -0.32 -15.17 2.55
N VAL A 44 0.07 -14.09 1.89
CA VAL A 44 0.39 -14.11 0.47
C VAL A 44 1.88 -14.42 0.31
N PRO A 45 2.28 -15.47 -0.43
CA PRO A 45 3.68 -15.72 -0.71
C PRO A 45 4.34 -14.53 -1.40
N ASN A 46 5.54 -14.15 -0.97
CA ASN A 46 6.26 -12.99 -1.53
C ASN A 46 6.43 -13.09 -3.05
N ALA A 47 6.68 -14.28 -3.58
CA ALA A 47 6.81 -14.51 -5.03
C ALA A 47 5.55 -14.18 -5.85
N TRP A 48 4.41 -13.99 -5.20
CA TRP A 48 3.15 -13.62 -5.86
C TRP A 48 2.92 -12.11 -5.89
N ILE A 49 3.69 -11.35 -5.11
CA ILE A 49 3.57 -9.89 -5.04
C ILE A 49 4.18 -9.30 -6.32
N ILE A 50 3.39 -8.47 -6.99
CA ILE A 50 3.77 -7.81 -8.23
C ILE A 50 4.33 -6.41 -7.94
N ASP A 51 3.67 -5.69 -7.03
CA ASP A 51 4.00 -4.32 -6.70
C ASP A 51 3.45 -4.00 -5.30
N ALA A 52 4.06 -3.05 -4.62
CA ALA A 52 3.64 -2.59 -3.31
C ALA A 52 3.91 -1.10 -3.11
N VAL A 53 3.22 -0.50 -2.16
CA VAL A 53 3.43 0.89 -1.75
C VAL A 53 3.35 1.02 -0.24
N ASN A 54 4.41 1.55 0.36
CA ASN A 54 4.42 1.86 1.79
C ASN A 54 3.54 3.08 2.08
N ILE A 55 2.68 2.95 3.06
CA ILE A 55 1.74 3.99 3.47
C ILE A 55 2.09 4.45 4.89
N SER A 56 2.34 5.73 5.05
CA SER A 56 2.64 6.33 6.34
C SER A 56 1.90 7.66 6.52
N ASN A 57 2.16 8.34 7.62
CA ASN A 57 2.14 9.79 7.65
C ASN A 57 3.60 10.29 7.60
N LYS A 58 3.80 11.53 7.19
CA LYS A 58 5.13 12.04 6.93
C LYS A 58 6.03 12.05 8.18
N ALA A 59 5.49 12.40 9.33
CA ALA A 59 6.27 12.56 10.56
C ALA A 59 6.61 11.23 11.25
N GLN A 60 5.89 10.15 10.97
CA GLN A 60 6.04 8.85 11.66
C GLN A 60 6.59 7.74 10.77
N TYR A 61 7.01 8.06 9.56
CA TYR A 61 7.69 7.08 8.73
C TYR A 61 9.03 6.69 9.38
N ALA A 62 9.16 5.41 9.67
CA ALA A 62 10.34 4.88 10.38
C ALA A 62 11.10 3.83 9.56
N TRP A 63 10.39 3.01 8.78
CA TRP A 63 10.99 1.96 7.95
C TRP A 63 10.04 1.51 6.85
N ASN A 64 10.59 0.87 5.83
CA ASN A 64 9.80 0.20 4.81
C ASN A 64 9.13 -1.05 5.39
N VAL A 65 7.85 -1.19 5.15
CA VAL A 65 7.07 -2.39 5.53
C VAL A 65 7.32 -3.53 4.56
N VAL A 66 7.60 -3.20 3.30
CA VAL A 66 7.90 -4.16 2.23
C VAL A 66 9.38 -4.13 1.88
N ASP A 67 9.84 -5.15 1.17
CA ASP A 67 11.20 -5.21 0.66
C ASP A 67 11.51 -4.00 -0.24
N ALA A 68 12.73 -3.49 -0.16
CA ALA A 68 13.17 -2.32 -0.91
C ALA A 68 13.13 -2.52 -2.44
N SER A 69 13.16 -3.76 -2.93
CA SER A 69 12.97 -4.07 -4.34
C SER A 69 11.54 -3.81 -4.83
N LEU A 70 10.56 -3.71 -3.91
CA LEU A 70 9.18 -3.38 -4.22
C LEU A 70 8.90 -1.89 -3.99
N ASP A 71 9.39 -1.33 -2.88
CA ASP A 71 9.23 0.10 -2.58
C ASP A 71 10.29 0.59 -1.59
N MET A 72 11.15 1.46 -2.05
CA MET A 72 12.18 2.12 -1.23
C MET A 72 11.69 3.38 -0.51
N GLY A 73 10.49 3.85 -0.84
CA GLY A 73 9.92 5.08 -0.31
C GLY A 73 8.62 4.86 0.46
N PHE A 74 7.86 5.93 0.58
CA PHE A 74 6.52 5.90 1.14
C PHE A 74 5.67 7.03 0.57
N THR A 75 4.34 6.90 0.67
CA THR A 75 3.43 7.98 0.36
C THR A 75 2.43 8.20 1.49
N TYR A 76 1.75 9.34 1.51
CA TYR A 76 0.94 9.75 2.65
C TYR A 76 -0.23 10.67 2.28
N CYS A 77 -1.25 10.71 3.14
CA CYS A 77 -2.37 11.65 3.06
C CYS A 77 -2.30 12.74 4.13
N GLY A 78 -1.61 12.51 5.25
CA GLY A 78 -1.49 13.44 6.36
C GLY A 78 -0.05 13.63 6.84
N GLU A 79 0.26 14.79 7.39
CA GLU A 79 1.59 15.09 7.92
C GLU A 79 1.88 14.32 9.21
N VAL A 80 0.85 14.21 10.09
CA VAL A 80 0.90 13.50 11.38
C VAL A 80 -0.33 12.63 11.55
N ALA A 81 -0.31 11.70 12.51
CA ALA A 81 -1.44 10.79 12.77
C ALA A 81 -2.75 11.51 13.12
N SER A 82 -2.67 12.65 13.82
CA SER A 82 -3.82 13.46 14.21
C SER A 82 -4.27 14.49 13.17
N ASP A 83 -3.59 14.55 12.01
CA ASP A 83 -3.90 15.53 10.96
C ASP A 83 -5.32 15.31 10.39
N LYS A 84 -6.24 16.22 10.72
CA LYS A 84 -7.61 16.16 10.20
C LYS A 84 -7.70 16.47 8.70
N ASN A 85 -6.68 17.14 8.14
CA ASN A 85 -6.64 17.42 6.70
C ASN A 85 -6.38 16.18 5.84
N ARG A 86 -6.05 15.03 6.45
CA ARG A 86 -5.95 13.75 5.73
C ARG A 86 -7.28 13.24 5.18
N TYR A 87 -8.40 13.66 5.79
CA TYR A 87 -9.73 13.36 5.27
C TYR A 87 -9.92 14.11 3.94
N ASN A 88 -10.59 13.49 3.00
CA ASN A 88 -10.73 13.98 1.62
C ASN A 88 -9.39 14.13 0.86
N LYS A 89 -8.35 13.41 1.29
CA LYS A 89 -7.09 13.29 0.55
C LYS A 89 -6.83 11.85 0.14
N SER A 90 -6.10 11.71 -0.94
CA SER A 90 -5.66 10.45 -1.51
C SER A 90 -4.19 10.52 -1.87
N VAL A 91 -3.67 9.43 -2.38
CA VAL A 91 -2.40 9.41 -3.11
C VAL A 91 -2.69 9.05 -4.56
N ARG A 92 -1.92 9.57 -5.47
CA ARG A 92 -2.09 9.32 -6.90
C ARG A 92 -0.74 9.00 -7.51
N ARG A 93 -0.66 7.91 -8.28
CA ARG A 93 0.55 7.61 -9.03
C ARG A 93 0.73 8.65 -10.14
N LYS A 94 1.91 9.21 -10.25
CA LYS A 94 2.24 10.24 -11.25
C LYS A 94 2.20 9.63 -12.64
N VAL A 95 1.81 10.42 -13.63
CA VAL A 95 1.87 10.05 -15.04
C VAL A 95 3.27 10.36 -15.54
N LEU A 96 3.95 9.35 -16.07
CA LEU A 96 5.26 9.49 -16.70
C LEU A 96 5.12 10.04 -18.13
N SER A 97 4.18 9.49 -18.90
CA SER A 97 3.91 9.89 -20.28
C SER A 97 2.51 9.48 -20.71
N THR A 98 2.11 9.92 -21.89
CA THR A 98 0.86 9.50 -22.51
C THR A 98 1.19 8.99 -23.92
N THR A 99 0.69 7.81 -24.25
CA THR A 99 0.85 7.22 -25.58
C THR A 99 0.00 7.96 -26.63
N PRO A 100 0.30 7.84 -27.94
CA PRO A 100 -0.47 8.50 -29.00
C PRO A 100 -1.96 8.14 -28.99
N ASP A 101 -2.33 6.96 -28.52
CA ASP A 101 -3.72 6.49 -28.35
C ASP A 101 -4.37 6.98 -27.05
N GLY A 102 -3.69 7.85 -26.29
CA GLY A 102 -4.23 8.49 -25.08
C GLY A 102 -4.08 7.67 -23.80
N ARG A 103 -3.43 6.49 -23.83
CA ARG A 103 -3.17 5.70 -22.63
C ARG A 103 -2.08 6.34 -21.77
N LYS A 104 -2.35 6.48 -20.49
CA LYS A 104 -1.36 7.00 -19.52
C LYS A 104 -0.39 5.90 -19.10
N ILE A 105 0.89 6.21 -19.16
CA ILE A 105 1.98 5.39 -18.60
C ILE A 105 2.29 5.99 -17.23
N LEU A 106 2.12 5.19 -16.18
CA LEU A 106 2.35 5.63 -14.81
C LEU A 106 3.83 5.50 -14.46
N LYS A 107 4.32 6.43 -13.64
CA LYS A 107 5.69 6.38 -13.12
C LYS A 107 5.81 5.23 -12.13
N ASP A 108 6.86 4.43 -12.26
CA ASP A 108 7.17 3.32 -11.41
C ASP A 108 8.69 3.13 -11.34
N THR A 109 9.28 3.53 -10.22
CA THR A 109 10.71 3.43 -9.95
C THR A 109 10.99 2.61 -8.69
N ASN A 110 9.98 1.89 -8.18
CA ASN A 110 10.04 1.22 -6.89
C ASN A 110 10.38 2.18 -5.74
N ASN A 111 9.93 3.43 -5.85
CA ASN A 111 10.08 4.47 -4.83
C ASN A 111 8.83 5.32 -4.78
N SER A 112 7.92 4.99 -3.88
CA SER A 112 6.62 5.66 -3.82
C SER A 112 6.71 7.13 -3.42
N THR A 113 7.79 7.60 -2.80
CA THR A 113 8.04 9.02 -2.56
C THR A 113 8.21 9.78 -3.88
N GLU A 114 8.86 9.16 -4.87
CA GLU A 114 9.07 9.73 -6.19
C GLU A 114 7.89 9.50 -7.13
N ASP A 115 7.21 8.35 -7.00
CA ASP A 115 6.23 7.87 -7.95
C ASP A 115 4.82 8.37 -7.67
N PHE A 116 4.55 8.82 -6.46
CA PHE A 116 3.23 9.28 -6.06
C PHE A 116 3.17 10.78 -5.77
N GLU A 117 2.03 11.36 -6.04
CA GLU A 117 1.57 12.65 -5.53
C GLU A 117 0.89 12.39 -4.18
N ALA A 118 1.52 12.83 -3.09
CA ALA A 118 0.93 12.79 -1.76
C ALA A 118 -0.18 13.85 -1.63
N LYS A 119 -1.17 13.59 -0.77
CA LYS A 119 -2.30 14.50 -0.49
C LYS A 119 -3.09 14.91 -1.74
N ALA A 120 -3.11 14.10 -2.76
CA ALA A 120 -3.88 14.37 -3.97
C ALA A 120 -5.38 14.51 -3.67
N THR A 121 -6.09 15.26 -4.50
CA THR A 121 -7.54 15.28 -4.46
C THR A 121 -8.09 13.92 -4.92
N PRO A 122 -8.99 13.29 -4.15
CA PRO A 122 -9.60 12.03 -4.55
C PRO A 122 -10.30 12.16 -5.90
N SER A 123 -10.11 11.17 -6.76
CA SER A 123 -10.78 11.09 -8.05
C SER A 123 -10.98 9.63 -8.43
N LEU A 124 -12.19 9.28 -8.85
CA LEU A 124 -12.50 8.00 -9.46
C LEU A 124 -12.27 7.99 -10.98
N LYS A 125 -11.97 9.17 -11.55
CA LYS A 125 -11.63 9.34 -12.96
C LYS A 125 -10.14 9.67 -13.05
N GLN A 126 -9.45 8.88 -13.80
CA GLN A 126 -8.08 9.16 -14.24
C GLN A 126 -8.09 9.71 -15.66
#